data_47f48f6b00fb084ba540068c1448f909
#
_entry.id   47f48f6b00fb084ba540068c1448f909
#
_cell.length_a   1.000
_cell.length_b   1.000
_cell.length_c   1.000
_cell.angle_alpha   90.00
_cell.angle_beta   90.00
_cell.angle_gamma   90.00
#
_symmetry.space_group_name_H-M   'P 1'
#
loop_
_entity.id
_entity.type
_entity.pdbx_description
1 polymer ?
#
loop_
_entity_poly.entity_id
_entity_poly.type
_entity_poly.pdbx_seq_one_letter_code
_entity_poly.pdbx_strand_id
1 'polypeptide(L)'
;MTHDPTAALSGDEKRAAAEGGVVVYAGRLILDAQPPVTDEALAAVAEHCAGPLPAPLVELWRTSFGGSLHYDLRADLGGEEVLVSLRELFYPDSDGYQDLWGWIGHERELIDGARLSYLPIGGFEYLDRVYVGTADGPDHGAVACWQQGLPAGWELTEGDRAALIADDLPALFDQLMLEKDPWETHEDDSELRGAVEELSASGDPRARAAAVKLRGLVREAVLDWRGALRAGTIAGQRRLRRLALDRAAAADDLALLQELVARGCDPAEPVRAGLTPIDVALAGRGLAVATWLLDRQVPVGNTLRVGAHAVDLGLAEELLRRGATVDASAVASAVDNPDPAVVELLARALPPESDRPDWLIRRLGDRAALLGRR
;
A
#
# COMPACT_ATOMS: atom_id res chain seq x y z
N MET A 1 27.18 -6.14 10.62
CA MET A 1 26.62 -6.12 11.99
C MET A 1 25.22 -5.56 11.84
N THR A 2 24.23 -6.42 11.84
CA THR A 2 22.82 -6.03 11.88
C THR A 2 22.57 -5.33 13.21
N HIS A 3 22.26 -4.05 13.15
CA HIS A 3 21.84 -3.27 14.31
C HIS A 3 20.48 -3.85 14.73
N ASP A 4 20.41 -4.46 15.93
CA ASP A 4 19.12 -4.86 16.50
C ASP A 4 18.48 -3.59 17.09
N PRO A 5 17.49 -2.97 16.42
CA PRO A 5 16.85 -1.75 16.90
C PRO A 5 16.06 -1.99 18.20
N THR A 6 15.70 -3.23 18.50
CA THR A 6 15.02 -3.58 19.77
C THR A 6 15.98 -3.61 20.95
N ALA A 7 17.31 -3.71 20.72
CA ALA A 7 18.31 -3.60 21.76
C ALA A 7 18.35 -2.22 22.44
N ALA A 8 17.72 -1.20 21.83
CA ALA A 8 17.62 0.14 22.42
C ALA A 8 16.62 0.25 23.59
N LEU A 9 15.62 -0.66 23.70
CA LEU A 9 14.64 -0.70 24.80
C LEU A 9 15.11 -1.62 25.92
N SER A 10 15.12 -1.12 27.15
CA SER A 10 15.34 -1.97 28.33
C SER A 10 14.15 -2.91 28.56
N GLY A 11 14.35 -3.97 29.36
CA GLY A 11 13.27 -4.90 29.72
C GLY A 11 12.08 -4.22 30.41
N ASP A 12 12.32 -3.17 31.21
CA ASP A 12 11.28 -2.41 31.88
C ASP A 12 10.52 -1.51 30.91
N GLU A 13 11.21 -0.89 29.94
CA GLU A 13 10.61 -0.08 28.88
C GLU A 13 9.75 -0.95 27.94
N LYS A 14 10.23 -2.17 27.59
CA LYS A 14 9.45 -3.13 26.79
C LYS A 14 8.16 -3.53 27.49
N ARG A 15 8.21 -3.80 28.81
CA ARG A 15 7.00 -4.12 29.59
C ARG A 15 6.03 -2.95 29.64
N ALA A 16 6.53 -1.75 29.93
CA ALA A 16 5.67 -0.56 30.00
C ALA A 16 5.03 -0.22 28.64
N ALA A 17 5.73 -0.44 27.53
CA ALA A 17 5.16 -0.32 26.19
C ALA A 17 4.09 -1.38 25.91
N ALA A 18 4.35 -2.66 26.29
CA ALA A 18 3.40 -3.75 26.12
C ALA A 18 2.13 -3.57 26.99
N GLU A 19 2.26 -3.03 28.22
CA GLU A 19 1.12 -2.65 29.06
C GLU A 19 0.25 -1.57 28.39
N GLY A 20 0.83 -0.73 27.51
CA GLY A 20 0.14 0.23 26.64
C GLY A 20 -0.24 -0.32 25.26
N GLY A 21 -0.22 -1.63 25.08
CA GLY A 21 -0.62 -2.28 23.81
C GLY A 21 0.40 -2.17 22.68
N VAL A 22 1.65 -1.77 22.96
CA VAL A 22 2.70 -1.58 21.93
C VAL A 22 3.86 -2.53 22.16
N VAL A 23 4.17 -3.37 21.17
CA VAL A 23 5.38 -4.20 21.17
C VAL A 23 6.23 -3.92 19.92
N VAL A 24 7.47 -4.40 19.93
CA VAL A 24 8.40 -4.23 18.80
C VAL A 24 8.87 -5.61 18.32
N TYR A 25 8.72 -5.85 17.03
CA TYR A 25 9.30 -7.00 16.33
C TYR A 25 10.06 -6.53 15.10
N ALA A 26 11.27 -7.03 14.92
CA ALA A 26 12.15 -6.68 13.78
C ALA A 26 12.20 -5.16 13.46
N GLY A 27 12.24 -4.31 14.51
CA GLY A 27 12.32 -2.85 14.35
C GLY A 27 11.03 -2.14 13.97
N ARG A 28 9.91 -2.83 13.94
CA ARG A 28 8.58 -2.26 13.66
C ARG A 28 7.66 -2.39 14.88
N LEU A 29 6.80 -1.41 15.07
CA LEU A 29 5.80 -1.41 16.13
C LEU A 29 4.61 -2.24 15.70
N ILE A 30 4.11 -3.07 16.62
CA ILE A 30 2.80 -3.73 16.53
C ILE A 30 1.94 -3.07 17.59
N LEU A 31 0.81 -2.49 17.16
CA LEU A 31 -0.18 -1.86 18.03
C LEU A 31 -1.28 -2.86 18.39
N ASP A 32 -2.06 -2.58 19.43
CA ASP A 32 -3.10 -3.47 19.94
C ASP A 32 -2.57 -4.90 20.17
N ALA A 33 -1.32 -4.96 20.61
CA ALA A 33 -0.55 -6.18 20.72
C ALA A 33 -1.27 -7.20 21.63
N GLN A 34 -1.51 -8.38 21.07
CA GLN A 34 -2.15 -9.48 21.80
C GLN A 34 -1.13 -10.19 22.71
N PRO A 35 -1.59 -10.86 23.77
CA PRO A 35 -0.71 -11.65 24.62
C PRO A 35 0.16 -12.63 23.82
N PRO A 36 1.40 -12.92 24.27
CA PRO A 36 2.23 -13.95 23.66
C PRO A 36 1.52 -15.31 23.53
N VAL A 37 1.77 -15.99 22.41
CA VAL A 37 1.20 -17.33 22.17
C VAL A 37 1.62 -18.35 23.23
N THR A 38 0.69 -19.21 23.64
CA THR A 38 0.98 -20.36 24.50
C THR A 38 1.50 -21.56 23.70
N ASP A 39 2.18 -22.49 24.35
CA ASP A 39 2.66 -23.73 23.70
C ASP A 39 1.49 -24.60 23.22
N GLU A 40 0.35 -24.58 23.92
CA GLU A 40 -0.88 -25.27 23.51
C GLU A 40 -1.47 -24.66 22.23
N ALA A 41 -1.51 -23.34 22.12
CA ALA A 41 -2.00 -22.67 20.93
C ALA A 41 -1.05 -22.90 19.73
N LEU A 42 0.27 -22.88 19.95
CA LEU A 42 1.25 -23.24 18.91
C LEU A 42 1.02 -24.67 18.40
N ALA A 43 0.84 -25.64 19.32
CA ALA A 43 0.58 -27.03 18.95
C ALA A 43 -0.72 -27.16 18.14
N ALA A 44 -1.79 -26.49 18.57
CA ALA A 44 -3.07 -26.50 17.89
C ALA A 44 -2.96 -25.94 16.44
N VAL A 45 -2.26 -24.83 16.23
CA VAL A 45 -2.03 -24.30 14.87
C VAL A 45 -1.17 -25.24 14.04
N ALA A 46 -0.11 -25.82 14.62
CA ALA A 46 0.79 -26.72 13.93
C ALA A 46 0.08 -27.99 13.38
N GLU A 47 -1.00 -28.45 14.03
CA GLU A 47 -1.81 -29.58 13.55
C GLU A 47 -2.46 -29.32 12.17
N HIS A 48 -2.69 -28.06 11.83
CA HIS A 48 -3.25 -27.64 10.55
C HIS A 48 -2.20 -27.42 9.45
N CYS A 49 -0.91 -27.38 9.79
CA CYS A 49 0.19 -27.07 8.88
C CYS A 49 0.78 -28.35 8.24
N ALA A 50 1.29 -28.22 7.00
CA ALA A 50 1.90 -29.33 6.26
C ALA A 50 3.27 -29.73 6.82
N GLY A 51 3.97 -28.83 7.52
CA GLY A 51 5.23 -29.04 8.20
C GLY A 51 5.32 -28.25 9.49
N PRO A 52 6.52 -28.14 10.10
CA PRO A 52 6.71 -27.42 11.35
C PRO A 52 6.47 -25.91 11.17
N LEU A 53 6.05 -25.22 12.23
CA LEU A 53 5.96 -23.76 12.23
C LEU A 53 7.37 -23.16 12.11
N PRO A 54 7.62 -22.23 11.19
CA PRO A 54 8.91 -21.57 11.03
C PRO A 54 9.33 -20.82 12.30
N ALA A 55 10.61 -20.89 12.66
CA ALA A 55 11.11 -20.25 13.87
C ALA A 55 10.84 -18.73 13.95
N PRO A 56 10.95 -17.93 12.86
CA PRO A 56 10.60 -16.52 12.90
C PRO A 56 9.13 -16.25 13.19
N LEU A 57 8.21 -17.13 12.75
CA LEU A 57 6.79 -17.01 13.07
C LEU A 57 6.53 -17.28 14.56
N VAL A 58 7.16 -18.31 15.11
CA VAL A 58 7.07 -18.62 16.55
C VAL A 58 7.63 -17.45 17.37
N GLU A 59 8.72 -16.83 16.94
CA GLU A 59 9.31 -15.66 17.60
C GLU A 59 8.38 -14.45 17.56
N LEU A 60 7.79 -14.16 16.41
CA LEU A 60 6.78 -13.11 16.27
C LEU A 60 5.62 -13.36 17.25
N TRP A 61 5.05 -14.55 17.25
CA TRP A 61 3.90 -14.88 18.09
C TRP A 61 4.22 -14.96 19.59
N ARG A 62 5.46 -15.25 19.95
CA ARG A 62 5.94 -15.12 21.34
C ARG A 62 6.19 -13.67 21.75
N THR A 63 6.30 -12.76 20.78
CA THR A 63 6.34 -11.32 21.03
C THR A 63 4.92 -10.76 21.10
N SER A 64 4.07 -11.09 20.14
CA SER A 64 2.65 -10.76 20.10
C SER A 64 1.90 -11.75 19.22
N PHE A 65 0.85 -12.38 19.76
CA PHE A 65 0.01 -13.30 18.98
C PHE A 65 -1.12 -12.53 18.29
N GLY A 66 -0.77 -11.53 17.49
CA GLY A 66 -1.66 -10.65 16.76
C GLY A 66 -1.48 -9.17 17.08
N GLY A 67 -2.27 -8.34 16.45
CA GLY A 67 -2.23 -6.89 16.59
C GLY A 67 -2.31 -6.17 15.27
N SER A 68 -2.10 -4.85 15.26
CA SER A 68 -2.21 -4.01 14.07
C SER A 68 -0.86 -3.46 13.60
N LEU A 69 -0.71 -3.37 12.28
CA LEU A 69 0.44 -2.80 11.60
C LEU A 69 0.00 -1.59 10.78
N HIS A 70 0.65 -0.45 10.99
CA HIS A 70 0.30 0.81 10.33
C HIS A 70 1.45 1.33 9.48
N TYR A 71 2.00 0.43 8.64
CA TYR A 71 3.07 0.70 7.70
C TYR A 71 2.62 0.44 6.27
N ASP A 72 3.33 1.03 5.31
CA ASP A 72 3.16 0.74 3.90
C ASP A 72 4.02 -0.46 3.51
N LEU A 73 3.40 -1.47 2.93
CA LEU A 73 4.06 -2.62 2.31
C LEU A 73 3.90 -2.53 0.81
N ARG A 74 5.00 -2.45 0.07
CA ARG A 74 5.00 -2.57 -1.38
C ARG A 74 5.72 -3.85 -1.79
N ALA A 75 5.07 -4.62 -2.64
CA ALA A 75 5.59 -5.88 -3.13
C ALA A 75 5.40 -5.99 -4.65
N ASP A 76 6.24 -6.80 -5.29
CA ASP A 76 6.08 -7.16 -6.69
C ASP A 76 5.13 -8.35 -6.79
N LEU A 77 3.94 -8.13 -7.34
CA LEU A 77 2.97 -9.17 -7.61
C LEU A 77 2.80 -9.32 -9.12
N GLY A 78 3.51 -10.30 -9.70
CA GLY A 78 3.42 -10.59 -11.13
C GLY A 78 4.11 -9.59 -12.05
N GLY A 79 5.20 -8.96 -11.58
CA GLY A 79 5.99 -7.96 -12.33
C GLY A 79 5.54 -6.51 -12.12
N GLU A 80 4.52 -6.30 -11.30
CA GLU A 80 4.08 -4.96 -10.89
C GLU A 80 4.28 -4.74 -9.40
N GLU A 81 4.84 -3.59 -9.04
CA GLU A 81 4.92 -3.15 -7.65
C GLU A 81 3.58 -2.58 -7.20
N VAL A 82 2.94 -3.27 -6.28
CA VAL A 82 1.64 -2.89 -5.72
C VAL A 82 1.74 -2.57 -4.24
N LEU A 83 0.79 -1.77 -3.73
CA LEU A 83 0.60 -1.59 -2.30
C LEU A 83 -0.19 -2.80 -1.78
N VAL A 84 0.35 -3.47 -0.76
CA VAL A 84 -0.28 -4.57 -0.05
C VAL A 84 -0.79 -4.05 1.28
N SER A 85 -2.06 -4.24 1.56
CA SER A 85 -2.66 -3.82 2.83
C SER A 85 -2.44 -4.90 3.90
N LEU A 86 -1.28 -4.85 4.56
CA LEU A 86 -1.02 -5.65 5.76
C LEU A 86 -1.30 -4.78 6.99
N ARG A 87 -2.57 -4.67 7.35
CA ARG A 87 -3.02 -3.86 8.49
C ARG A 87 -3.08 -4.66 9.79
N GLU A 88 -3.34 -5.95 9.69
CA GLU A 88 -3.69 -6.80 10.82
C GLU A 88 -2.89 -8.08 10.80
N LEU A 89 -2.38 -8.45 11.96
CA LEU A 89 -1.87 -9.79 12.25
C LEU A 89 -2.99 -10.60 12.89
N PHE A 90 -3.31 -11.75 12.32
CA PHE A 90 -4.43 -12.57 12.76
C PHE A 90 -4.15 -13.24 14.11
N TYR A 91 -5.18 -13.33 14.95
CA TYR A 91 -5.11 -13.97 16.27
C TYR A 91 -6.40 -14.72 16.60
N PRO A 92 -6.35 -15.71 17.51
CA PRO A 92 -7.52 -16.47 17.92
C PRO A 92 -8.56 -15.60 18.64
N ASP A 93 -9.83 -15.99 18.50
CA ASP A 93 -10.96 -15.41 19.22
C ASP A 93 -11.14 -13.89 18.96
N SER A 94 -10.64 -13.40 17.83
CA SER A 94 -10.93 -12.04 17.40
C SER A 94 -12.32 -11.94 16.78
N ASP A 95 -12.89 -10.75 16.79
CA ASP A 95 -14.11 -10.47 16.05
C ASP A 95 -13.82 -10.23 14.56
N GLY A 96 -14.55 -10.91 13.68
CA GLY A 96 -14.55 -10.63 12.24
C GLY A 96 -13.31 -11.09 11.47
N TYR A 97 -12.72 -10.20 10.70
CA TYR A 97 -11.68 -10.53 9.70
C TYR A 97 -10.30 -10.86 10.28
N GLN A 98 -10.08 -10.65 11.56
CA GLN A 98 -8.80 -10.92 12.24
C GLN A 98 -8.74 -12.33 12.85
N ASP A 99 -9.83 -13.09 12.79
CA ASP A 99 -9.90 -14.43 13.41
C ASP A 99 -9.01 -15.44 12.69
N LEU A 100 -7.92 -15.82 13.34
CA LEU A 100 -6.97 -16.80 12.81
C LEU A 100 -7.64 -18.15 12.52
N TRP A 101 -8.55 -18.61 13.39
CA TRP A 101 -9.22 -19.89 13.22
C TRP A 101 -10.21 -19.88 12.05
N GLY A 102 -10.89 -18.75 11.88
CA GLY A 102 -11.77 -18.54 10.72
C GLY A 102 -10.99 -18.61 9.42
N TRP A 103 -9.82 -17.97 9.35
CA TRP A 103 -8.96 -18.05 8.16
C TRP A 103 -8.37 -19.43 7.92
N ILE A 104 -7.86 -20.11 8.96
CA ILE A 104 -7.37 -21.49 8.84
C ILE A 104 -8.49 -22.42 8.32
N GLY A 105 -9.70 -22.26 8.86
CA GLY A 105 -10.87 -23.03 8.42
C GLY A 105 -11.18 -22.77 6.95
N HIS A 106 -11.27 -21.50 6.55
CA HIS A 106 -11.54 -21.09 5.17
C HIS A 106 -10.50 -21.65 4.18
N GLU A 107 -9.21 -21.46 4.46
CA GLU A 107 -8.15 -21.96 3.57
C GLU A 107 -8.16 -23.48 3.45
N ARG A 108 -8.47 -24.20 4.55
CA ARG A 108 -8.58 -25.67 4.51
C ARG A 108 -9.79 -26.15 3.71
N GLU A 109 -10.90 -25.43 3.74
CA GLU A 109 -12.06 -25.74 2.90
C GLU A 109 -11.70 -25.65 1.41
N LEU A 110 -10.89 -24.68 0.99
CA LEU A 110 -10.45 -24.54 -0.40
C LEU A 110 -9.56 -25.70 -0.89
N ILE A 111 -8.94 -26.45 0.03
CA ILE A 111 -8.06 -27.59 -0.28
C ILE A 111 -8.60 -28.93 0.24
N ASP A 112 -9.92 -29.08 0.31
CA ASP A 112 -10.60 -30.31 0.73
C ASP A 112 -10.15 -30.83 2.12
N GLY A 113 -9.85 -29.93 3.05
CA GLY A 113 -9.44 -30.23 4.42
C GLY A 113 -7.98 -30.69 4.59
N ALA A 114 -7.16 -30.60 3.54
CA ALA A 114 -5.74 -30.92 3.62
C ALA A 114 -4.99 -29.99 4.61
N ARG A 115 -3.74 -30.33 4.92
CA ARG A 115 -2.87 -29.46 5.73
C ARG A 115 -2.36 -28.30 4.88
N LEU A 116 -2.25 -27.15 5.51
CA LEU A 116 -1.83 -25.90 4.87
C LEU A 116 -0.34 -25.90 4.56
N SER A 117 0.02 -25.75 3.30
CA SER A 117 1.41 -25.46 2.89
C SER A 117 1.80 -24.00 3.15
N TYR A 118 0.81 -23.12 3.20
CA TYR A 118 0.95 -21.71 3.54
C TYR A 118 -0.10 -21.35 4.59
N LEU A 119 0.35 -20.82 5.73
CA LEU A 119 -0.49 -20.44 6.84
C LEU A 119 -0.84 -18.95 6.75
N PRO A 120 -2.12 -18.56 6.75
CA PRO A 120 -2.50 -17.14 6.78
C PRO A 120 -2.12 -16.52 8.12
N ILE A 121 -1.42 -15.38 8.10
CA ILE A 121 -0.92 -14.72 9.30
C ILE A 121 -1.39 -13.29 9.46
N GLY A 122 -1.95 -12.68 8.41
CA GLY A 122 -2.40 -11.29 8.44
C GLY A 122 -2.93 -10.83 7.09
N GLY A 123 -3.39 -9.59 7.05
CA GLY A 123 -3.93 -8.98 5.85
C GLY A 123 -4.82 -7.78 6.12
N PHE A 124 -5.78 -7.56 5.24
CA PHE A 124 -6.82 -6.56 5.41
C PHE A 124 -8.11 -7.04 4.75
N GLU A 125 -9.14 -7.29 5.54
CA GLU A 125 -10.44 -7.80 5.08
C GLU A 125 -10.30 -9.01 4.13
N TYR A 126 -10.99 -8.99 2.99
CA TYR A 126 -10.86 -10.00 1.93
C TYR A 126 -9.90 -9.59 0.79
N LEU A 127 -9.32 -8.38 0.86
CA LEU A 127 -8.58 -7.80 -0.25
C LEU A 127 -7.16 -8.34 -0.34
N ASP A 128 -6.45 -8.37 0.78
CA ASP A 128 -5.05 -8.78 0.85
C ASP A 128 -4.84 -9.80 1.96
N ARG A 129 -4.12 -10.86 1.66
CA ARG A 129 -3.68 -11.85 2.66
C ARG A 129 -2.20 -12.15 2.55
N VAL A 130 -1.58 -12.24 3.71
CA VAL A 130 -0.17 -12.58 3.86
C VAL A 130 -0.06 -13.94 4.54
N TYR A 131 0.78 -14.79 3.98
CA TYR A 131 0.96 -16.18 4.37
C TYR A 131 2.41 -16.47 4.69
N VAL A 132 2.67 -17.45 5.55
CA VAL A 132 4.00 -18.01 5.78
C VAL A 132 4.04 -19.46 5.35
N GLY A 133 5.04 -19.84 4.58
CA GLY A 133 5.27 -21.21 4.14
C GLY A 133 5.55 -22.15 5.30
N THR A 134 4.76 -23.25 5.40
CA THR A 134 4.90 -24.27 6.45
C THR A 134 5.30 -25.64 5.91
N ALA A 135 5.12 -25.89 4.60
CA ALA A 135 5.54 -27.15 4.00
C ALA A 135 7.07 -27.26 4.01
N ASP A 136 7.58 -28.49 4.20
CA ASP A 136 9.00 -28.76 4.02
C ASP A 136 9.44 -28.47 2.59
N GLY A 137 10.51 -27.72 2.42
CA GLY A 137 11.02 -27.35 1.09
C GLY A 137 11.68 -25.98 1.05
N PRO A 138 11.97 -25.49 -0.17
CA PRO A 138 12.67 -24.21 -0.35
C PRO A 138 11.88 -22.99 0.16
N ASP A 139 10.54 -23.08 0.18
CA ASP A 139 9.67 -22.00 0.59
C ASP A 139 9.28 -22.07 2.08
N HIS A 140 9.89 -22.99 2.86
CA HIS A 140 9.64 -23.07 4.31
C HIS A 140 10.07 -21.79 5.00
N GLY A 141 9.13 -21.08 5.61
CA GLY A 141 9.33 -19.77 6.24
C GLY A 141 9.24 -18.57 5.31
N ALA A 142 9.23 -18.79 3.99
CA ALA A 142 9.02 -17.70 3.03
C ALA A 142 7.63 -17.08 3.18
N VAL A 143 7.54 -15.79 2.86
CA VAL A 143 6.29 -15.04 2.97
C VAL A 143 5.69 -14.85 1.59
N ALA A 144 4.44 -15.26 1.44
CA ALA A 144 3.63 -15.05 0.26
C ALA A 144 2.55 -14.00 0.50
N CYS A 145 2.14 -13.32 -0.55
CA CYS A 145 0.98 -12.45 -0.55
C CYS A 145 0.00 -12.88 -1.64
N TRP A 146 -1.28 -12.84 -1.32
CA TRP A 146 -2.37 -12.93 -2.27
C TRP A 146 -3.19 -11.64 -2.18
N GLN A 147 -3.52 -11.07 -3.33
CA GLN A 147 -4.35 -9.88 -3.47
C GLN A 147 -5.52 -10.19 -4.38
N GLN A 148 -6.72 -9.90 -3.91
CA GLN A 148 -7.94 -10.09 -4.69
C GLN A 148 -7.99 -9.09 -5.85
N GLY A 149 -8.34 -9.58 -7.03
CA GLY A 149 -8.68 -8.74 -8.17
C GLY A 149 -9.98 -7.97 -7.91
N LEU A 150 -9.98 -6.69 -8.20
CA LEU A 150 -11.17 -5.87 -8.09
C LEU A 150 -11.96 -5.87 -9.41
N PRO A 151 -13.30 -5.68 -9.37
CA PRO A 151 -14.11 -5.61 -10.57
C PRO A 151 -13.60 -4.56 -11.56
N ALA A 152 -13.74 -4.84 -12.85
CA ALA A 152 -13.38 -3.91 -13.91
C ALA A 152 -13.98 -2.51 -13.67
N GLY A 153 -13.14 -1.48 -13.72
CA GLY A 153 -13.53 -0.09 -13.47
C GLY A 153 -13.34 0.40 -12.02
N TRP A 154 -12.96 -0.49 -11.08
CA TRP A 154 -12.61 -0.10 -9.70
C TRP A 154 -11.10 0.12 -9.57
N GLU A 155 -10.31 -0.71 -10.24
CA GLU A 155 -8.86 -0.56 -10.32
C GLU A 155 -8.32 -0.92 -11.71
N LEU A 156 -7.01 -0.67 -11.91
CA LEU A 156 -6.31 -0.96 -13.16
C LEU A 156 -6.03 -2.45 -13.37
N THR A 157 -6.28 -3.29 -12.36
CA THR A 157 -5.92 -4.71 -12.38
C THR A 157 -7.14 -5.60 -12.28
N GLU A 158 -7.28 -6.46 -13.27
CA GLU A 158 -8.30 -7.51 -13.31
C GLU A 158 -7.67 -8.85 -12.89
N GLY A 159 -8.35 -9.56 -11.97
CA GLY A 159 -7.93 -10.88 -11.51
C GLY A 159 -7.02 -10.88 -10.28
N ASP A 160 -7.04 -12.01 -9.59
CA ASP A 160 -6.26 -12.25 -8.39
C ASP A 160 -4.76 -12.33 -8.70
N ARG A 161 -3.94 -11.88 -7.77
CA ARG A 161 -2.48 -11.93 -7.85
C ARG A 161 -1.90 -12.62 -6.64
N ALA A 162 -0.84 -13.39 -6.85
CA ALA A 162 -0.10 -13.99 -5.75
C ALA A 162 1.39 -14.07 -6.09
N ALA A 163 2.25 -13.83 -5.10
CA ALA A 163 3.69 -14.02 -5.23
C ALA A 163 4.36 -14.25 -3.87
N LEU A 164 5.55 -14.82 -3.89
CA LEU A 164 6.48 -14.73 -2.77
C LEU A 164 7.02 -13.29 -2.69
N ILE A 165 6.95 -12.68 -1.51
CA ILE A 165 7.31 -11.27 -1.30
C ILE A 165 8.50 -11.08 -0.36
N ALA A 166 8.84 -12.09 0.43
CA ALA A 166 10.01 -12.08 1.29
C ALA A 166 10.50 -13.51 1.57
N ASP A 167 11.80 -13.64 1.89
CA ASP A 167 12.41 -14.93 2.22
C ASP A 167 12.00 -15.43 3.61
N ASP A 168 11.68 -14.51 4.52
CA ASP A 168 11.20 -14.78 5.88
C ASP A 168 10.45 -13.58 6.48
N LEU A 169 9.91 -13.74 7.68
CA LEU A 169 9.20 -12.66 8.38
C LEU A 169 10.08 -11.45 8.74
N PRO A 170 11.31 -11.59 9.26
CA PRO A 170 12.20 -10.46 9.44
C PRO A 170 12.40 -9.65 8.14
N ALA A 171 12.63 -10.31 7.02
CA ALA A 171 12.77 -9.67 5.71
C ALA A 171 11.47 -8.98 5.26
N LEU A 172 10.30 -9.53 5.58
CA LEU A 172 9.02 -8.84 5.37
C LEU A 172 8.94 -7.56 6.21
N PHE A 173 9.26 -7.65 7.51
CA PHE A 173 9.20 -6.50 8.41
C PHE A 173 10.17 -5.39 7.99
N ASP A 174 11.34 -5.72 7.46
CA ASP A 174 12.28 -4.75 6.88
C ASP A 174 11.70 -3.99 5.66
N GLN A 175 10.72 -4.57 4.96
CA GLN A 175 10.02 -3.91 3.84
C GLN A 175 8.90 -2.98 4.28
N LEU A 176 8.44 -3.08 5.53
CA LEU A 176 7.42 -2.20 6.11
C LEU A 176 8.01 -0.80 6.32
N MET A 177 7.50 0.18 5.59
CA MET A 177 8.03 1.54 5.57
C MET A 177 6.89 2.56 5.68
N LEU A 178 7.24 3.81 5.91
CA LEU A 178 6.32 4.94 5.91
C LEU A 178 6.69 5.90 4.78
N GLU A 179 5.73 6.22 3.94
CA GLU A 179 5.92 7.22 2.90
C GLU A 179 5.85 8.65 3.42
N LYS A 180 5.28 8.83 4.63
CA LYS A 180 5.17 10.12 5.32
C LYS A 180 5.66 9.99 6.76
N ASP A 181 6.37 11.00 7.27
CA ASP A 181 6.67 11.09 8.71
C ASP A 181 5.37 11.43 9.45
N PRO A 182 4.89 10.59 10.39
CA PRO A 182 3.66 10.84 11.14
C PRO A 182 3.65 12.15 11.93
N TRP A 183 4.82 12.71 12.24
CA TRP A 183 4.95 13.98 12.98
C TRP A 183 5.14 15.19 12.07
N GLU A 184 5.34 15.03 10.77
CA GLU A 184 5.44 16.12 9.79
C GLU A 184 4.14 16.34 9.02
N THR A 185 3.19 15.41 9.10
CA THR A 185 1.88 15.54 8.46
C THR A 185 0.89 16.24 9.38
N HIS A 186 0.02 17.09 8.81
CA HIS A 186 -1.11 17.69 9.53
C HIS A 186 -2.32 16.74 9.62
N GLU A 187 -2.19 15.52 9.07
CA GLU A 187 -3.22 14.49 9.18
C GLU A 187 -3.16 13.91 10.60
N ASP A 188 -4.25 14.10 11.36
CA ASP A 188 -4.35 13.65 12.76
C ASP A 188 -4.50 12.12 12.91
N ASP A 189 -4.54 11.37 11.80
CA ASP A 189 -4.97 9.98 11.73
C ASP A 189 -3.82 8.95 11.76
N SER A 190 -2.62 9.29 12.25
CA SER A 190 -1.57 8.29 12.38
C SER A 190 -1.67 7.54 13.69
N GLU A 191 -2.15 6.28 13.64
CA GLU A 191 -2.21 5.36 14.78
C GLU A 191 -0.83 5.19 15.45
N LEU A 192 0.25 5.07 14.65
CA LEU A 192 1.61 4.99 15.19
C LEU A 192 1.99 6.22 16.01
N ARG A 193 1.60 7.44 15.54
CA ARG A 193 1.82 8.67 16.30
C ARG A 193 0.98 8.67 17.56
N GLY A 194 -0.30 8.35 17.44
CA GLY A 194 -1.25 8.30 18.55
C GLY A 194 -0.74 7.41 19.68
N ALA A 195 -0.38 6.16 19.37
CA ALA A 195 0.12 5.20 20.35
C ALA A 195 1.41 5.69 21.06
N VAL A 196 2.36 6.28 20.31
CA VAL A 196 3.58 6.83 20.90
C VAL A 196 3.29 8.07 21.76
N GLU A 197 2.37 8.93 21.37
CA GLU A 197 1.98 10.13 22.14
C GLU A 197 1.23 9.73 23.42
N GLU A 198 0.39 8.70 23.37
CA GLU A 198 -0.28 8.15 24.55
C GLU A 198 0.69 7.60 25.59
N LEU A 199 1.71 6.82 25.17
CA LEU A 199 2.80 6.38 26.04
C LEU A 199 3.60 7.59 26.58
N SER A 200 3.81 8.63 25.77
CA SER A 200 4.50 9.87 26.19
C SER A 200 3.73 10.63 27.27
N ALA A 201 2.40 10.61 27.21
CA ALA A 201 1.52 11.24 28.19
C ALA A 201 1.31 10.40 29.47
N SER A 202 1.78 9.15 29.49
CA SER A 202 1.63 8.24 30.63
C SER A 202 2.25 8.82 31.93
N GLY A 203 1.64 8.52 33.06
CA GLY A 203 2.20 8.77 34.40
C GLY A 203 3.47 7.95 34.69
N ASP A 204 3.66 6.82 34.01
CA ASP A 204 4.82 5.94 34.18
C ASP A 204 6.07 6.49 33.48
N PRO A 205 7.15 6.77 34.21
CA PRO A 205 8.40 7.24 33.62
C PRO A 205 9.03 6.22 32.64
N ARG A 206 8.77 4.92 32.80
CA ARG A 206 9.26 3.86 31.91
C ARG A 206 8.54 3.91 30.58
N ALA A 207 7.22 4.11 30.58
CA ALA A 207 6.43 4.29 29.37
C ALA A 207 6.89 5.54 28.58
N ARG A 208 7.12 6.67 29.28
CA ARG A 208 7.66 7.89 28.63
C ARG A 208 9.05 7.66 28.04
N ALA A 209 9.93 6.94 28.73
CA ALA A 209 11.26 6.62 28.19
C ALA A 209 11.16 5.69 26.96
N ALA A 210 10.25 4.70 26.98
CA ALA A 210 9.96 3.86 25.84
C ALA A 210 9.47 4.68 24.64
N ALA A 211 8.52 5.59 24.85
CA ALA A 211 7.94 6.42 23.79
C ALA A 211 8.99 7.19 22.98
N VAL A 212 10.03 7.73 23.64
CA VAL A 212 11.14 8.43 22.96
C VAL A 212 11.86 7.51 21.97
N LYS A 213 12.14 6.27 22.38
CA LYS A 213 12.83 5.28 21.54
C LYS A 213 11.93 4.74 20.44
N LEU A 214 10.65 4.46 20.76
CA LEU A 214 9.65 4.02 19.79
C LEU A 214 9.43 5.06 18.68
N ARG A 215 9.40 6.35 19.03
CA ARG A 215 9.39 7.44 18.04
C ARG A 215 10.60 7.39 17.10
N GLY A 216 11.77 7.05 17.63
CA GLY A 216 12.99 6.84 16.84
C GLY A 216 12.80 5.71 15.81
N LEU A 217 12.31 4.55 16.27
CA LEU A 217 12.05 3.38 15.41
C LEU A 217 11.02 3.69 14.30
N VAL A 218 9.94 4.40 14.64
CA VAL A 218 8.95 4.82 13.61
C VAL A 218 9.62 5.73 12.57
N ARG A 219 10.47 6.67 13.00
CA ARG A 219 11.18 7.57 12.08
C ARG A 219 12.23 6.86 11.24
N GLU A 220 12.86 5.82 11.73
CA GLU A 220 13.78 4.98 10.96
C GLU A 220 13.05 4.24 9.81
N ALA A 221 11.75 3.99 9.96
CA ALA A 221 10.93 3.41 8.90
C ALA A 221 10.49 4.42 7.83
N VAL A 222 10.67 5.71 8.05
CA VAL A 222 10.28 6.75 7.07
C VAL A 222 11.23 6.77 5.88
N LEU A 223 10.66 6.77 4.68
CA LEU A 223 11.42 6.85 3.42
C LEU A 223 12.01 8.26 3.23
N ASP A 224 13.30 8.45 3.50
CA ASP A 224 14.00 9.74 3.36
C ASP A 224 14.42 10.01 1.91
N TRP A 225 13.45 10.19 1.01
CA TRP A 225 13.73 10.56 -0.37
C TRP A 225 14.39 11.95 -0.49
N ARG A 226 14.10 12.88 0.44
CA ARG A 226 14.73 14.21 0.45
C ARG A 226 16.22 14.12 0.80
N GLY A 227 16.60 13.25 1.75
CA GLY A 227 18.00 12.97 2.06
C GLY A 227 18.73 12.36 0.87
N ALA A 228 18.12 11.38 0.19
CA ALA A 228 18.67 10.77 -1.00
C ALA A 228 18.83 11.78 -2.16
N LEU A 229 17.87 12.71 -2.32
CA LEU A 229 17.95 13.79 -3.31
C LEU A 229 19.12 14.72 -3.00
N ARG A 230 19.25 15.19 -1.75
CA ARG A 230 20.39 16.03 -1.30
C ARG A 230 21.74 15.32 -1.49
N ALA A 231 21.80 14.03 -1.19
CA ALA A 231 23.02 13.23 -1.35
C ALA A 231 23.31 12.89 -2.81
N GLY A 232 22.40 13.14 -3.75
CA GLY A 232 22.56 12.82 -5.17
C GLY A 232 22.45 11.32 -5.49
N THR A 233 21.90 10.52 -4.60
CA THR A 233 21.80 9.05 -4.73
C THR A 233 20.41 8.56 -5.17
N ILE A 234 19.44 9.47 -5.28
CA ILE A 234 18.03 9.14 -5.49
C ILE A 234 17.76 8.33 -6.77
N ALA A 235 18.46 8.62 -7.86
CA ALA A 235 18.27 7.95 -9.14
C ALA A 235 18.55 6.42 -9.07
N GLY A 236 19.48 5.99 -8.21
CA GLY A 236 19.82 4.58 -7.98
C GLY A 236 18.85 3.85 -7.03
N GLN A 237 17.96 4.57 -6.33
CA GLN A 237 17.08 4.01 -5.30
C GLN A 237 15.63 4.02 -5.79
N ARG A 238 15.20 2.92 -6.43
CA ARG A 238 13.90 2.82 -7.12
C ARG A 238 12.72 3.31 -6.27
N ARG A 239 12.60 2.85 -5.03
CA ARG A 239 11.47 3.18 -4.14
C ARG A 239 11.46 4.66 -3.78
N LEU A 240 12.61 5.23 -3.38
CA LEU A 240 12.70 6.67 -3.03
C LEU A 240 12.48 7.56 -4.25
N ARG A 241 13.01 7.17 -5.42
CA ARG A 241 12.83 7.88 -6.68
C ARG A 241 11.35 7.94 -7.08
N ARG A 242 10.65 6.80 -7.04
CA ARG A 242 9.22 6.72 -7.35
C ARG A 242 8.38 7.56 -6.39
N LEU A 243 8.67 7.46 -5.09
CA LEU A 243 7.99 8.29 -4.08
C LEU A 243 8.19 9.78 -4.34
N ALA A 244 9.41 10.21 -4.65
CA ALA A 244 9.70 11.61 -4.93
C ALA A 244 9.00 12.12 -6.20
N LEU A 245 9.00 11.33 -7.28
CA LEU A 245 8.28 11.66 -8.52
C LEU A 245 6.77 11.73 -8.28
N ASP A 246 6.21 10.79 -7.52
CA ASP A 246 4.79 10.80 -7.13
C ASP A 246 4.43 12.06 -6.35
N ARG A 247 5.23 12.43 -5.34
CA ARG A 247 5.02 13.63 -4.53
C ARG A 247 5.11 14.92 -5.36
N ALA A 248 6.11 15.01 -6.24
CA ALA A 248 6.26 16.15 -7.14
C ALA A 248 5.03 16.30 -8.06
N ALA A 249 4.56 15.19 -8.63
CA ALA A 249 3.41 15.18 -9.53
C ALA A 249 2.09 15.49 -8.80
N ALA A 250 1.85 14.87 -7.65
CA ALA A 250 0.63 15.07 -6.85
C ALA A 250 0.50 16.50 -6.31
N ALA A 251 1.62 17.15 -6.00
CA ALA A 251 1.66 18.52 -5.50
C ALA A 251 1.75 19.58 -6.61
N ASP A 252 1.76 19.20 -7.89
CA ASP A 252 2.06 20.07 -9.04
C ASP A 252 3.40 20.85 -8.86
N ASP A 253 4.37 20.24 -8.13
CA ASP A 253 5.68 20.86 -7.88
C ASP A 253 6.62 20.65 -9.06
N LEU A 254 6.48 21.53 -10.04
CA LEU A 254 7.28 21.52 -11.27
C LEU A 254 8.79 21.69 -10.95
N ALA A 255 9.14 22.48 -9.94
CA ALA A 255 10.55 22.73 -9.61
C ALA A 255 11.20 21.44 -9.07
N LEU A 256 10.53 20.75 -8.16
CA LEU A 256 10.99 19.47 -7.64
C LEU A 256 11.09 18.42 -8.76
N LEU A 257 10.06 18.32 -9.64
CA LEU A 257 10.09 17.37 -10.75
C LEU A 257 11.28 17.63 -11.68
N GLN A 258 11.55 18.89 -12.01
CA GLN A 258 12.70 19.27 -12.84
C GLN A 258 14.03 18.91 -12.17
N GLU A 259 14.17 19.11 -10.86
CA GLU A 259 15.35 18.69 -10.11
C GLU A 259 15.54 17.17 -10.14
N LEU A 260 14.47 16.39 -9.90
CA LEU A 260 14.51 14.93 -9.95
C LEU A 260 14.97 14.44 -11.34
N VAL A 261 14.43 14.98 -12.42
CA VAL A 261 14.84 14.63 -13.78
C VAL A 261 16.29 15.03 -14.05
N ALA A 262 16.72 16.20 -13.58
CA ALA A 262 18.13 16.62 -13.67
C ALA A 262 19.09 15.69 -12.90
N ARG A 263 18.62 15.00 -11.87
CA ARG A 263 19.36 13.97 -11.12
C ARG A 263 19.29 12.59 -11.76
N GLY A 264 18.64 12.43 -12.91
CA GLY A 264 18.58 11.18 -13.68
C GLY A 264 17.36 10.31 -13.34
N CYS A 265 16.34 10.84 -12.66
CA CYS A 265 15.08 10.14 -12.51
C CYS A 265 14.31 10.16 -13.84
N ASP A 266 13.74 9.01 -14.22
CA ASP A 266 12.94 8.91 -15.45
C ASP A 266 11.51 9.43 -15.19
N PRO A 267 11.07 10.52 -15.88
CA PRO A 267 9.73 11.07 -15.71
C PRO A 267 8.61 10.20 -16.30
N ALA A 268 8.95 9.14 -17.03
CA ALA A 268 8.00 8.15 -17.57
C ALA A 268 7.89 6.89 -16.70
N GLU A 269 8.70 6.78 -15.64
CA GLU A 269 8.66 5.62 -14.75
C GLU A 269 7.31 5.56 -14.01
N PRO A 270 6.62 4.40 -13.97
CA PRO A 270 5.44 4.23 -13.14
C PRO A 270 5.78 4.45 -11.65
N VAL A 271 5.01 5.28 -10.98
CA VAL A 271 5.25 5.68 -9.58
C VAL A 271 4.34 4.96 -8.59
N ARG A 272 3.09 4.65 -8.98
CA ARG A 272 2.15 3.84 -8.17
C ARG A 272 1.10 3.17 -9.06
N ALA A 273 0.73 1.93 -8.76
CA ALA A 273 -0.35 1.19 -9.43
C ALA A 273 -0.37 1.35 -10.97
N GLY A 274 0.81 1.28 -11.60
CA GLY A 274 0.96 1.49 -13.05
C GLY A 274 0.81 2.93 -13.54
N LEU A 275 0.51 3.91 -12.65
CA LEU A 275 0.40 5.32 -13.00
C LEU A 275 1.78 5.97 -13.11
N THR A 276 1.97 6.78 -14.14
CA THR A 276 3.14 7.63 -14.35
C THR A 276 2.96 9.01 -13.69
N PRO A 277 4.02 9.82 -13.55
CA PRO A 277 3.90 11.17 -13.01
C PRO A 277 2.87 12.05 -13.71
N ILE A 278 2.67 11.91 -15.03
CA ILE A 278 1.66 12.68 -15.76
C ILE A 278 0.24 12.26 -15.36
N ASP A 279 0.02 10.97 -15.14
CA ASP A 279 -1.26 10.44 -14.69
C ASP A 279 -1.61 10.96 -13.30
N VAL A 280 -0.63 10.93 -12.39
CA VAL A 280 -0.77 11.45 -11.02
C VAL A 280 -1.04 12.95 -11.02
N ALA A 281 -0.30 13.73 -11.82
CA ALA A 281 -0.50 15.17 -11.94
C ALA A 281 -1.92 15.50 -12.39
N LEU A 282 -2.40 14.87 -13.46
CA LEU A 282 -3.75 15.14 -13.96
C LEU A 282 -4.85 14.64 -13.04
N ALA A 283 -4.66 13.52 -12.36
CA ALA A 283 -5.58 13.07 -11.31
C ALA A 283 -5.72 14.11 -10.18
N GLY A 284 -4.62 14.79 -9.82
CA GLY A 284 -4.56 15.88 -8.84
C GLY A 284 -4.84 17.28 -9.39
N ARG A 285 -5.21 17.41 -10.69
CA ARG A 285 -5.36 18.71 -11.39
C ARG A 285 -4.06 19.53 -11.50
N GLY A 286 -2.91 18.88 -11.49
CA GLY A 286 -1.58 19.46 -11.59
C GLY A 286 -1.20 19.79 -13.04
N LEU A 287 -1.65 20.92 -13.56
CA LEU A 287 -1.49 21.28 -14.97
C LEU A 287 -0.07 21.75 -15.33
N ALA A 288 0.70 22.31 -14.39
CA ALA A 288 2.07 22.76 -14.66
C ALA A 288 3.00 21.57 -14.92
N VAL A 289 2.94 20.55 -14.06
CA VAL A 289 3.69 19.31 -14.23
C VAL A 289 3.23 18.55 -15.48
N ALA A 290 1.92 18.40 -15.68
CA ALA A 290 1.39 17.69 -16.83
C ALA A 290 1.82 18.33 -18.16
N THR A 291 1.71 19.66 -18.31
CA THR A 291 2.15 20.38 -19.51
C THR A 291 3.64 20.18 -19.76
N TRP A 292 4.48 20.30 -18.70
CA TRP A 292 5.92 20.13 -18.83
C TRP A 292 6.32 18.71 -19.26
N LEU A 293 5.60 17.68 -18.77
CA LEU A 293 5.80 16.28 -19.16
C LEU A 293 5.37 16.04 -20.61
N LEU A 294 4.25 16.64 -21.04
CA LEU A 294 3.79 16.59 -22.42
C LEU A 294 4.82 17.20 -23.38
N ASP A 295 5.40 18.36 -23.06
CA ASP A 295 6.44 18.99 -23.87
C ASP A 295 7.68 18.08 -24.07
N ARG A 296 7.91 17.15 -23.15
CA ARG A 296 8.97 16.13 -23.19
C ARG A 296 8.55 14.81 -23.83
N GLN A 297 7.35 14.77 -24.39
CA GLN A 297 6.82 13.59 -25.08
C GLN A 297 6.74 12.32 -24.19
N VAL A 298 6.50 12.51 -22.89
CA VAL A 298 6.24 11.39 -21.98
C VAL A 298 4.99 10.63 -22.46
N PRO A 299 4.99 9.29 -22.45
CA PRO A 299 3.83 8.49 -22.86
C PRO A 299 2.56 8.83 -22.07
N VAL A 300 1.42 8.88 -22.76
CA VAL A 300 0.13 9.33 -22.18
C VAL A 300 -0.92 8.20 -22.06
N GLY A 301 -0.51 6.93 -22.07
CA GLY A 301 -1.39 5.76 -22.15
C GLY A 301 -2.70 5.87 -21.37
N ASN A 302 -2.65 5.83 -20.05
CA ASN A 302 -3.83 5.80 -19.16
C ASN A 302 -4.27 7.20 -18.66
N THR A 303 -3.68 8.27 -19.15
CA THR A 303 -3.84 9.62 -18.61
C THR A 303 -5.31 10.09 -18.58
N LEU A 304 -6.10 9.79 -19.61
CA LEU A 304 -7.52 10.15 -19.64
C LEU A 304 -8.37 9.30 -18.69
N ARG A 305 -7.94 8.08 -18.38
CA ARG A 305 -8.65 7.21 -17.45
C ARG A 305 -8.74 7.81 -16.04
N VAL A 306 -7.68 8.47 -15.59
CA VAL A 306 -7.58 9.05 -14.24
C VAL A 306 -7.74 10.57 -14.22
N GLY A 307 -7.42 11.27 -15.30
CA GLY A 307 -7.35 12.73 -15.36
C GLY A 307 -8.41 13.44 -16.21
N ALA A 308 -9.35 12.72 -16.84
CA ALA A 308 -10.33 13.34 -17.73
C ALA A 308 -11.24 14.38 -17.04
N HIS A 309 -11.43 14.29 -15.73
CA HIS A 309 -12.19 15.25 -14.91
C HIS A 309 -11.49 16.62 -14.75
N ALA A 310 -10.19 16.69 -15.03
CA ALA A 310 -9.33 17.85 -14.76
C ALA A 310 -8.87 18.59 -16.02
N VAL A 311 -8.98 17.98 -17.20
CA VAL A 311 -8.50 18.54 -18.45
C VAL A 311 -9.54 19.45 -19.10
N ASP A 312 -9.09 20.49 -19.83
CA ASP A 312 -9.94 21.22 -20.76
C ASP A 312 -10.05 20.49 -22.10
N LEU A 313 -10.92 20.98 -22.99
CA LEU A 313 -11.16 20.36 -24.30
C LEU A 313 -9.87 20.28 -25.13
N GLY A 314 -9.07 21.34 -25.15
CA GLY A 314 -7.84 21.40 -25.95
C GLY A 314 -6.80 20.37 -25.47
N LEU A 315 -6.64 20.23 -24.14
CA LEU A 315 -5.74 19.24 -23.57
C LEU A 315 -6.27 17.81 -23.80
N ALA A 316 -7.58 17.58 -23.71
CA ALA A 316 -8.18 16.29 -24.01
C ALA A 316 -7.93 15.88 -25.48
N GLU A 317 -8.11 16.79 -26.43
CA GLU A 317 -7.82 16.58 -27.87
C GLU A 317 -6.33 16.28 -28.08
N GLU A 318 -5.43 17.00 -27.41
CA GLU A 318 -3.99 16.78 -27.49
C GLU A 318 -3.60 15.40 -26.94
N LEU A 319 -4.16 14.98 -25.79
CA LEU A 319 -3.92 13.67 -25.23
C LEU A 319 -4.39 12.55 -26.17
N LEU A 320 -5.57 12.69 -26.77
CA LEU A 320 -6.07 11.75 -27.77
C LEU A 320 -5.15 11.67 -28.99
N ARG A 321 -4.70 12.83 -29.49
CA ARG A 321 -3.77 12.90 -30.64
C ARG A 321 -2.43 12.22 -30.33
N ARG A 322 -2.01 12.21 -29.07
CA ARG A 322 -0.79 11.50 -28.59
C ARG A 322 -1.02 10.03 -28.29
N GLY A 323 -2.23 9.52 -28.46
CA GLY A 323 -2.56 8.12 -28.30
C GLY A 323 -3.00 7.71 -26.88
N ALA A 324 -3.52 8.65 -26.08
CA ALA A 324 -4.15 8.30 -24.82
C ALA A 324 -5.32 7.34 -25.05
N THR A 325 -5.39 6.31 -24.23
CA THR A 325 -6.43 5.29 -24.31
C THR A 325 -7.77 5.82 -23.82
N VAL A 326 -8.84 5.53 -24.56
CA VAL A 326 -10.21 5.82 -24.15
C VAL A 326 -10.96 4.51 -23.94
N ASP A 327 -11.33 4.28 -22.69
CA ASP A 327 -12.18 3.18 -22.26
C ASP A 327 -13.38 3.71 -21.44
N ALA A 328 -14.19 2.81 -20.91
CA ALA A 328 -15.33 3.17 -20.07
C ALA A 328 -14.92 4.01 -18.84
N SER A 329 -13.75 3.74 -18.27
CA SER A 329 -13.23 4.47 -17.11
C SER A 329 -12.82 5.90 -17.47
N ALA A 330 -12.23 6.11 -18.65
CA ALA A 330 -11.90 7.46 -19.15
C ALA A 330 -13.17 8.32 -19.32
N VAL A 331 -14.23 7.74 -19.89
CA VAL A 331 -15.52 8.42 -20.02
C VAL A 331 -16.15 8.68 -18.64
N ALA A 332 -16.06 7.74 -17.72
CA ALA A 332 -16.55 7.89 -16.36
C ALA A 332 -15.81 9.01 -15.60
N SER A 333 -14.51 9.07 -15.71
CA SER A 333 -13.69 10.17 -15.15
C SER A 333 -14.12 11.53 -15.72
N ALA A 334 -14.43 11.60 -17.01
CA ALA A 334 -14.89 12.83 -17.66
C ALA A 334 -16.26 13.32 -17.16
N VAL A 335 -17.11 12.44 -16.62
CA VAL A 335 -18.44 12.85 -16.12
C VAL A 335 -18.34 13.96 -15.07
N ASP A 336 -17.29 13.99 -14.27
CA ASP A 336 -17.05 15.01 -13.26
C ASP A 336 -16.32 16.27 -13.80
N ASN A 337 -16.05 16.31 -15.12
CA ASN A 337 -15.47 17.49 -15.76
C ASN A 337 -16.52 18.61 -15.86
N PRO A 338 -16.16 19.88 -15.51
CA PRO A 338 -17.07 21.01 -15.63
C PRO A 338 -17.45 21.33 -17.07
N ASP A 339 -16.58 20.99 -18.07
CA ASP A 339 -16.84 21.19 -19.49
C ASP A 339 -17.51 19.95 -20.11
N PRO A 340 -18.79 20.03 -20.49
CA PRO A 340 -19.50 18.91 -21.11
C PRO A 340 -18.91 18.49 -22.46
N ALA A 341 -18.18 19.37 -23.15
CA ALA A 341 -17.57 19.05 -24.43
C ALA A 341 -16.49 17.98 -24.30
N VAL A 342 -15.80 17.91 -23.15
CA VAL A 342 -14.83 16.83 -22.84
C VAL A 342 -15.54 15.49 -22.76
N VAL A 343 -16.68 15.43 -22.05
CA VAL A 343 -17.48 14.18 -21.94
C VAL A 343 -17.93 13.72 -23.33
N GLU A 344 -18.46 14.65 -24.15
CA GLU A 344 -18.91 14.31 -25.49
C GLU A 344 -17.76 13.86 -26.39
N LEU A 345 -16.60 14.48 -26.27
CA LEU A 345 -15.40 14.10 -27.02
C LEU A 345 -15.01 12.65 -26.69
N LEU A 346 -14.87 12.32 -25.41
CA LEU A 346 -14.44 10.98 -24.98
C LEU A 346 -15.51 9.92 -25.24
N ALA A 347 -16.79 10.25 -25.06
CA ALA A 347 -17.88 9.33 -25.40
C ALA A 347 -17.94 8.98 -26.89
N ARG A 348 -17.55 9.91 -27.78
CA ARG A 348 -17.41 9.66 -29.24
C ARG A 348 -16.14 8.88 -29.57
N ALA A 349 -15.06 9.10 -28.83
CA ALA A 349 -13.79 8.40 -29.02
C ALA A 349 -13.80 6.97 -28.46
N LEU A 350 -14.78 6.63 -27.62
CA LEU A 350 -14.93 5.28 -27.09
C LEU A 350 -15.15 4.27 -28.23
N PRO A 351 -14.32 3.19 -28.33
CA PRO A 351 -14.48 2.19 -29.37
C PRO A 351 -15.89 1.58 -29.37
N PRO A 352 -16.50 1.33 -30.55
CA PRO A 352 -17.87 0.79 -30.65
C PRO A 352 -18.02 -0.60 -30.02
N GLU A 353 -16.92 -1.36 -29.98
CA GLU A 353 -16.83 -2.71 -29.41
C GLU A 353 -16.63 -2.72 -27.90
N SER A 354 -16.37 -1.53 -27.30
CA SER A 354 -16.20 -1.42 -25.86
C SER A 354 -17.52 -1.69 -25.16
N ASP A 355 -17.50 -2.62 -24.23
CA ASP A 355 -18.62 -2.78 -23.30
C ASP A 355 -18.94 -1.46 -22.63
N ARG A 356 -20.19 -1.05 -22.75
CA ARG A 356 -20.74 0.08 -22.01
C ARG A 356 -21.47 -0.48 -20.81
N PRO A 357 -20.79 -0.64 -19.67
CA PRO A 357 -21.44 -1.23 -18.50
C PRO A 357 -22.63 -0.37 -18.05
N ASP A 358 -23.67 -0.99 -17.53
CA ASP A 358 -24.91 -0.33 -17.11
C ASP A 358 -24.67 0.85 -16.15
N TRP A 359 -23.62 0.76 -15.34
CA TRP A 359 -23.24 1.85 -14.44
C TRP A 359 -22.77 3.10 -15.19
N LEU A 360 -22.04 2.95 -16.32
CA LEU A 360 -21.60 4.07 -17.15
C LEU A 360 -22.80 4.71 -17.87
N ILE A 361 -23.69 3.88 -18.41
CA ILE A 361 -24.92 4.36 -19.07
C ILE A 361 -25.77 5.18 -18.09
N ARG A 362 -25.93 4.69 -16.85
CA ARG A 362 -26.63 5.45 -15.79
C ARG A 362 -25.94 6.78 -15.49
N ARG A 363 -24.63 6.77 -15.28
CA ARG A 363 -23.87 7.96 -14.93
C ARG A 363 -23.89 9.03 -16.05
N LEU A 364 -23.82 8.62 -17.31
CA LEU A 364 -24.00 9.51 -18.48
C LEU A 364 -25.44 10.06 -18.57
N GLY A 365 -26.45 9.21 -18.29
CA GLY A 365 -27.86 9.62 -18.27
C GLY A 365 -28.17 10.66 -17.20
N ASP A 366 -27.66 10.50 -16.00
CA ASP A 366 -27.79 11.45 -14.91
C ASP A 366 -27.17 12.82 -15.27
N ARG A 367 -26.03 12.82 -15.93
CA ARG A 367 -25.38 14.05 -16.38
C ARG A 367 -26.16 14.73 -17.53
N ALA A 368 -26.61 13.98 -18.50
CA ALA A 368 -27.46 14.53 -19.57
C ALA A 368 -28.73 15.18 -19.03
N ALA A 369 -29.33 14.59 -17.98
CA ALA A 369 -30.48 15.18 -17.27
C ALA A 369 -30.13 16.49 -16.54
N LEU A 370 -28.91 16.60 -16.00
CA LEU A 370 -28.42 17.82 -15.34
C LEU A 370 -28.08 18.92 -16.36
N LEU A 371 -27.49 18.57 -17.50
CA LEU A 371 -27.11 19.49 -18.57
C LEU A 371 -28.33 19.98 -19.36
N GLY A 372 -29.38 19.15 -19.53
CA GLY A 372 -30.63 19.52 -20.16
C GLY A 372 -31.53 20.46 -19.34
N ARG A 373 -31.14 20.79 -18.09
CA ARG A 373 -31.83 21.76 -17.22
C ARG A 373 -31.21 23.17 -17.26
N ARG A 374 -30.28 23.41 -18.16
CA ARG A 374 -29.81 24.74 -18.52
C ARG A 374 -30.41 25.17 -19.84
#